data_07d732680c286b9236657e1da77b3b2b
#
_entry.id   07d732680c286b9236657e1da77b3b2b
#
_cell.length_a   1.000
_cell.length_b   1.000
_cell.length_c   1.000
_cell.angle_alpha   90.00
_cell.angle_beta   90.00
_cell.angle_gamma   90.00
#
_symmetry.space_group_name_H-M   'P 1'
#
loop_
_entity.id
_entity.type
_entity.pdbx_description
1 polymer ?
#
loop_
_entity_poly.entity_id
_entity_poly.type
_entity_poly.pdbx_seq_one_letter_code
_entity_poly.pdbx_strand_id
1 'polypeptide(L)'
;MFLQQFGRGLRLHKGKDHLTVLDFVGHSRAEFSYKDRFESLIGRHSRDILTEVKEGFQNAPFGCKIILEEKAKEEIIANIEGYLRSMNKNRIIKEIASYHETFRDSFSLSGFLDYSHIPFHKIYGSMTWGELCKEAGVCDNVSPNASLIKYAVTKKWLATDSYSYFSQLIKFVDCGFLCDTNTFSEYEKRCAVMFYYDLFDKANNYDCIEEMFNDLATDELFIYELKEVLKYLCDRCSAPEKEDNSVYKEWNPLRLHGVYTKAQIQAALGLSTLERKSPSREGVERLKGIKLEAMYVDVIKKREEGSMTAYKDYAMNREFFHWETQNRVREGSREAEAYRKGENNMLLFVRQQAEHPDYKCRMGFVYLGQVTMKSVEGSKPMQIVWHLDTPMSEATYAFASQYKAIG
;
A
#
# COMPACT_ATOMS: atom_id res chain seq x y z
N MET A 1 15.51 -23.04 15.44
CA MET A 1 15.88 -24.37 14.88
C MET A 1 15.54 -24.50 13.40
N PHE A 2 14.32 -24.21 12.96
CA PHE A 2 13.88 -24.33 11.54
C PHE A 2 14.75 -23.51 10.55
N LEU A 3 14.94 -22.20 10.78
CA LEU A 3 15.78 -21.35 9.92
C LEU A 3 17.25 -21.79 9.85
N GLN A 4 17.79 -22.34 10.92
CA GLN A 4 19.17 -22.87 10.92
C GLN A 4 19.32 -24.13 10.06
N GLN A 5 18.32 -25.01 10.08
CA GLN A 5 18.30 -26.21 9.23
C GLN A 5 18.13 -25.81 7.77
N PHE A 6 17.24 -24.85 7.50
CA PHE A 6 17.01 -24.30 6.18
C PHE A 6 18.28 -23.63 5.62
N GLY A 7 18.95 -22.78 6.41
CA GLY A 7 20.21 -22.12 6.03
C GLY A 7 21.36 -23.11 5.74
N ARG A 8 21.41 -24.25 6.44
CA ARG A 8 22.38 -25.31 6.11
C ARG A 8 22.09 -25.94 4.74
N GLY A 9 20.79 -26.15 4.42
CA GLY A 9 20.34 -26.66 3.14
C GLY A 9 20.60 -25.69 1.99
N LEU A 10 20.61 -24.38 2.21
CA LEU A 10 20.86 -23.35 1.19
C LEU A 10 22.32 -23.11 0.85
N ARG A 11 23.28 -23.73 1.54
CA ARG A 11 24.71 -23.59 1.23
C ARG A 11 25.00 -24.01 -0.19
N LEU A 12 25.77 -23.20 -0.90
CA LEU A 12 26.22 -23.48 -2.26
C LEU A 12 27.11 -24.73 -2.25
N HIS A 13 26.84 -25.65 -3.17
CA HIS A 13 27.66 -26.83 -3.42
C HIS A 13 27.73 -27.10 -4.92
N LYS A 14 28.88 -27.58 -5.41
CA LYS A 14 29.07 -27.89 -6.83
C LYS A 14 28.06 -28.97 -7.27
N GLY A 15 27.28 -28.69 -8.30
CA GLY A 15 26.25 -29.59 -8.81
C GLY A 15 24.91 -29.53 -8.09
N LYS A 16 24.68 -28.51 -7.27
CA LYS A 16 23.41 -28.25 -6.61
C LYS A 16 22.70 -27.05 -7.24
N ASP A 17 21.63 -27.33 -7.98
CA ASP A 17 20.85 -26.29 -8.69
C ASP A 17 19.67 -25.77 -7.85
N HIS A 18 19.11 -26.58 -6.96
CA HIS A 18 17.98 -26.23 -6.11
C HIS A 18 17.96 -27.03 -4.80
N LEU A 19 17.16 -26.57 -3.85
CA LEU A 19 16.82 -27.25 -2.61
C LEU A 19 15.30 -27.48 -2.57
N THR A 20 14.87 -28.74 -2.46
CA THR A 20 13.48 -29.08 -2.18
C THR A 20 13.34 -29.39 -0.70
N VAL A 21 12.45 -28.69 0.00
CA VAL A 21 12.11 -28.93 1.39
C VAL A 21 10.70 -29.53 1.46
N LEU A 22 10.60 -30.73 1.99
CA LEU A 22 9.32 -31.37 2.30
C LEU A 22 9.02 -31.14 3.79
N ASP A 23 7.91 -30.49 4.06
CA ASP A 23 7.45 -30.17 5.40
C ASP A 23 6.10 -30.82 5.65
N PHE A 24 6.00 -31.58 6.74
CA PHE A 24 4.79 -32.29 7.12
C PHE A 24 4.00 -31.45 8.13
N VAL A 25 2.82 -31.01 7.72
CA VAL A 25 1.85 -30.33 8.57
C VAL A 25 1.11 -31.38 9.39
N GLY A 26 1.34 -31.40 10.70
CA GLY A 26 0.60 -32.24 11.64
C GLY A 26 -0.38 -31.41 12.47
N HIS A 27 -1.29 -32.08 13.20
CA HIS A 27 -2.13 -31.39 14.20
C HIS A 27 -1.23 -30.70 15.21
N SER A 28 -1.06 -29.39 15.03
CA SER A 28 -0.17 -28.60 15.89
C SER A 28 -0.85 -28.28 17.22
N ARG A 29 -0.06 -28.27 18.31
CA ARG A 29 -0.49 -27.70 19.59
C ARG A 29 -0.87 -26.24 19.38
N ALA A 30 -1.82 -25.72 20.17
CA ALA A 30 -2.29 -24.33 20.09
C ALA A 30 -1.18 -23.26 20.20
N GLU A 31 0.00 -23.64 20.69
CA GLU A 31 1.18 -22.80 20.83
C GLU A 31 2.02 -22.69 19.56
N PHE A 32 1.77 -23.53 18.54
CA PHE A 32 2.52 -23.52 17.30
C PHE A 32 1.91 -22.54 16.30
N SER A 33 2.64 -21.49 15.97
CA SER A 33 2.21 -20.47 15.02
C SER A 33 2.78 -20.74 13.63
N TYR A 34 1.95 -21.15 12.69
CA TYR A 34 2.32 -21.22 11.28
C TYR A 34 2.61 -19.83 10.70
N LYS A 35 1.95 -18.78 11.26
CA LYS A 35 2.17 -17.39 10.88
C LYS A 35 3.66 -17.02 10.99
N ASP A 36 4.26 -17.19 12.17
CA ASP A 36 5.65 -16.83 12.43
C ASP A 36 6.62 -17.59 11.53
N ARG A 37 6.27 -18.84 11.24
CA ARG A 37 7.07 -19.69 10.38
C ARG A 37 7.10 -19.18 8.94
N PHE A 38 5.96 -18.84 8.38
CA PHE A 38 5.90 -18.33 7.01
C PHE A 38 6.43 -16.89 6.90
N GLU A 39 6.14 -16.02 7.87
CA GLU A 39 6.72 -14.66 7.91
C GLU A 39 8.26 -14.70 7.93
N SER A 40 8.84 -15.66 8.64
CA SER A 40 10.30 -15.84 8.66
C SER A 40 10.88 -16.32 7.32
N LEU A 41 10.07 -16.96 6.45
CA LEU A 41 10.50 -17.44 5.13
C LEU A 41 10.36 -16.40 4.03
N ILE A 42 9.24 -15.65 4.04
CA ILE A 42 8.93 -14.70 2.96
C ILE A 42 9.35 -13.27 3.30
N GLY A 43 9.74 -13.01 4.56
CA GLY A 43 10.04 -11.67 5.05
C GLY A 43 8.79 -10.87 5.40
N ARG A 44 9.00 -9.62 5.82
CA ARG A 44 7.91 -8.68 6.06
C ARG A 44 7.49 -8.06 4.75
N HIS A 45 6.22 -8.17 4.42
CA HIS A 45 5.63 -7.59 3.23
C HIS A 45 4.42 -6.73 3.60
N SER A 46 3.98 -5.88 2.69
CA SER A 46 2.77 -5.07 2.83
C SER A 46 1.49 -5.93 2.93
N ARG A 47 1.55 -7.20 2.53
CA ARG A 47 0.44 -8.16 2.60
C ARG A 47 0.46 -8.98 3.89
N ASP A 48 -0.73 -9.26 4.41
CA ASP A 48 -0.88 -10.19 5.54
C ASP A 48 -0.56 -11.63 5.12
N ILE A 49 0.09 -12.38 6.01
CA ILE A 49 0.46 -13.78 5.79
C ILE A 49 -0.74 -14.68 5.48
N LEU A 50 -1.91 -14.37 6.02
CA LEU A 50 -3.13 -15.11 5.73
C LEU A 50 -3.51 -15.03 4.25
N THR A 51 -3.35 -13.85 3.65
CA THR A 51 -3.54 -13.63 2.21
C THR A 51 -2.49 -14.36 1.39
N GLU A 52 -1.22 -14.30 1.80
CA GLU A 52 -0.14 -15.06 1.14
C GLU A 52 -0.43 -16.57 1.11
N VAL A 53 -0.89 -17.14 2.22
CA VAL A 53 -1.29 -18.56 2.28
C VAL A 53 -2.48 -18.84 1.37
N LYS A 54 -3.50 -17.98 1.36
CA LYS A 54 -4.70 -18.14 0.52
C LYS A 54 -4.39 -18.05 -0.98
N GLU A 55 -3.50 -17.13 -1.37
CA GLU A 55 -3.17 -16.85 -2.77
C GLU A 55 -1.94 -17.63 -3.29
N GLY A 56 -1.30 -18.46 -2.45
CA GLY A 56 -0.19 -19.33 -2.86
C GLY A 56 1.18 -18.64 -2.88
N PHE A 57 1.44 -17.73 -1.94
CA PHE A 57 2.74 -17.07 -1.71
C PHE A 57 3.29 -16.33 -2.93
N GLN A 58 2.49 -15.44 -3.48
CA GLN A 58 2.87 -14.65 -4.66
C GLN A 58 4.09 -13.74 -4.43
N ASN A 59 4.35 -13.36 -3.18
CA ASN A 59 5.50 -12.53 -2.79
C ASN A 59 6.66 -13.34 -2.19
N ALA A 60 6.77 -14.63 -2.51
CA ALA A 60 7.94 -15.41 -2.12
C ALA A 60 9.23 -14.81 -2.73
N PRO A 61 10.40 -14.88 -2.03
CA PRO A 61 11.65 -14.36 -2.55
C PRO A 61 11.97 -14.92 -3.93
N PHE A 62 12.65 -14.11 -4.78
CA PHE A 62 13.00 -14.50 -6.14
C PHE A 62 13.69 -15.89 -6.19
N GLY A 63 13.22 -16.75 -7.06
CA GLY A 63 13.70 -18.13 -7.17
C GLY A 63 13.15 -19.10 -6.14
N CYS A 64 12.29 -18.65 -5.20
CA CYS A 64 11.62 -19.50 -4.22
C CYS A 64 10.17 -19.78 -4.64
N LYS A 65 9.69 -21.00 -4.37
CA LYS A 65 8.31 -21.39 -4.56
C LYS A 65 7.83 -22.17 -3.34
N ILE A 66 6.68 -21.76 -2.79
CA ILE A 66 6.03 -22.46 -1.67
C ILE A 66 4.73 -23.06 -2.23
N ILE A 67 4.56 -24.35 -2.06
CA ILE A 67 3.37 -25.10 -2.49
C ILE A 67 2.79 -25.79 -1.27
N LEU A 68 1.52 -25.55 -0.98
CA LEU A 68 0.77 -26.22 0.07
C LEU A 68 -0.22 -27.21 -0.57
N GLU A 69 -0.29 -28.42 -0.02
CA GLU A 69 -1.42 -29.30 -0.30
C GLU A 69 -2.72 -28.70 0.27
N GLU A 70 -3.85 -28.91 -0.39
CA GLU A 70 -5.12 -28.25 -0.07
C GLU A 70 -5.52 -28.48 1.40
N LYS A 71 -5.41 -29.72 1.89
CA LYS A 71 -5.73 -30.06 3.27
C LYS A 71 -4.80 -29.37 4.29
N ALA A 72 -3.51 -29.30 3.98
CA ALA A 72 -2.54 -28.58 4.81
C ALA A 72 -2.81 -27.07 4.79
N LYS A 73 -3.19 -26.52 3.65
CA LYS A 73 -3.57 -25.12 3.48
C LYS A 73 -4.78 -24.76 4.35
N GLU A 74 -5.83 -25.59 4.35
CA GLU A 74 -7.01 -25.40 5.21
C GLU A 74 -6.67 -25.39 6.69
N GLU A 75 -5.84 -26.34 7.15
CA GLU A 75 -5.40 -26.41 8.55
C GLU A 75 -4.54 -25.20 8.96
N ILE A 76 -3.64 -24.75 8.09
CA ILE A 76 -2.81 -23.56 8.31
C ILE A 76 -3.68 -22.30 8.38
N ILE A 77 -4.63 -22.13 7.45
CA ILE A 77 -5.57 -20.99 7.46
C ILE A 77 -6.37 -20.98 8.76
N ALA A 78 -6.93 -22.12 9.16
CA ALA A 78 -7.71 -22.25 10.40
C ALA A 78 -6.87 -21.92 11.65
N ASN A 79 -5.60 -22.34 11.69
CA ASN A 79 -4.68 -22.00 12.77
C ASN A 79 -4.40 -20.49 12.85
N ILE A 80 -4.03 -19.87 11.73
CA ILE A 80 -3.75 -18.42 11.64
C ILE A 80 -5.01 -17.62 12.00
N GLU A 81 -6.18 -17.97 11.46
CA GLU A 81 -7.44 -17.28 11.78
C GLU A 81 -7.84 -17.46 13.25
N GLY A 82 -7.62 -18.64 13.82
CA GLY A 82 -7.83 -18.93 15.24
C GLY A 82 -6.94 -18.04 16.13
N TYR A 83 -5.66 -17.93 15.79
CA TYR A 83 -4.72 -17.03 16.45
C TYR A 83 -5.18 -15.56 16.36
N LEU A 84 -5.50 -15.09 15.15
CA LEU A 84 -5.95 -13.71 14.92
C LEU A 84 -7.27 -13.38 15.66
N ARG A 85 -8.20 -14.34 15.74
CA ARG A 85 -9.45 -14.18 16.53
C ARG A 85 -9.19 -14.11 18.03
N SER A 86 -8.19 -14.80 18.53
CA SER A 86 -7.82 -14.77 19.95
C SER A 86 -7.20 -13.44 20.37
N MET A 87 -6.68 -12.63 19.42
CA MET A 87 -6.06 -11.33 19.66
C MET A 87 -7.12 -10.26 19.87
N ASN A 88 -7.69 -10.20 21.07
CA ASN A 88 -8.57 -9.12 21.50
C ASN A 88 -7.79 -8.02 22.23
N LYS A 89 -8.42 -6.86 22.44
CA LYS A 89 -7.84 -5.68 23.12
C LYS A 89 -7.15 -6.05 24.45
N ASN A 90 -7.83 -6.80 25.31
CA ASN A 90 -7.30 -7.12 26.65
C ASN A 90 -6.04 -7.99 26.58
N ARG A 91 -5.95 -8.87 25.59
CA ARG A 91 -4.75 -9.69 25.38
C ARG A 91 -3.60 -8.81 24.87
N ILE A 92 -3.86 -7.92 23.92
CA ILE A 92 -2.83 -6.98 23.42
C ILE A 92 -2.28 -6.13 24.56
N ILE A 93 -3.14 -5.59 25.45
CA ILE A 93 -2.72 -4.79 26.60
C ILE A 93 -1.81 -5.60 27.54
N LYS A 94 -2.15 -6.85 27.85
CA LYS A 94 -1.31 -7.73 28.67
C LYS A 94 0.04 -8.03 28.04
N GLU A 95 0.06 -8.29 26.74
CA GLU A 95 1.31 -8.51 25.99
C GLU A 95 2.20 -7.26 25.98
N ILE A 96 1.62 -6.05 25.83
CA ILE A 96 2.36 -4.78 25.93
C ILE A 96 2.99 -4.61 27.31
N ALA A 97 2.24 -4.86 28.39
CA ALA A 97 2.75 -4.74 29.74
C ALA A 97 3.93 -5.72 29.97
N SER A 98 3.78 -6.99 29.57
CA SER A 98 4.83 -8.00 29.70
C SER A 98 6.07 -7.66 28.85
N TYR A 99 5.87 -7.17 27.63
CA TYR A 99 6.96 -6.71 26.78
C TYR A 99 7.72 -5.54 27.41
N HIS A 100 7.01 -4.55 27.94
CA HIS A 100 7.60 -3.40 28.60
C HIS A 100 8.42 -3.81 29.84
N GLU A 101 7.93 -4.74 30.66
CA GLU A 101 8.68 -5.26 31.81
C GLU A 101 9.99 -5.93 31.40
N THR A 102 9.99 -6.64 30.24
CA THR A 102 11.14 -7.40 29.75
C THR A 102 12.15 -6.52 29.02
N PHE A 103 11.69 -5.53 28.24
CA PHE A 103 12.50 -4.77 27.30
C PHE A 103 12.44 -3.26 27.56
N ARG A 104 12.49 -2.83 28.80
CA ARG A 104 12.33 -1.42 29.22
C ARG A 104 13.14 -0.42 28.40
N ASP A 105 14.44 -0.70 28.21
CA ASP A 105 15.38 0.21 27.57
C ASP A 105 15.24 0.24 26.02
N SER A 106 14.58 -0.75 25.43
CA SER A 106 14.36 -0.89 23.99
C SER A 106 12.87 -0.97 23.62
N PHE A 107 12.02 -0.46 24.51
CA PHE A 107 10.58 -0.48 24.30
C PHE A 107 10.19 0.39 23.07
N SER A 108 9.58 -0.22 22.07
CA SER A 108 9.17 0.44 20.85
C SER A 108 8.03 -0.35 20.17
N LEU A 109 7.28 0.32 19.28
CA LEU A 109 6.23 -0.32 18.51
C LEU A 109 6.78 -1.44 17.61
N SER A 110 7.86 -1.17 16.86
CA SER A 110 8.47 -2.18 15.98
C SER A 110 8.98 -3.37 16.77
N GLY A 111 9.68 -3.14 17.89
CA GLY A 111 10.16 -4.22 18.76
C GLY A 111 9.02 -5.03 19.36
N PHE A 112 7.92 -4.38 19.76
CA PHE A 112 6.73 -5.09 20.24
C PHE A 112 6.10 -5.96 19.15
N LEU A 113 5.95 -5.45 17.94
CA LEU A 113 5.39 -6.20 16.82
C LEU A 113 6.27 -7.40 16.46
N ASP A 114 7.62 -7.26 16.57
CA ASP A 114 8.58 -8.34 16.37
C ASP A 114 8.50 -9.41 17.44
N TYR A 115 8.34 -9.00 18.70
CA TYR A 115 8.24 -9.89 19.84
C TYR A 115 6.92 -10.65 19.88
N SER A 116 5.80 -9.92 19.71
CA SER A 116 4.45 -10.47 19.89
C SER A 116 3.88 -11.13 18.64
N HIS A 117 4.45 -10.83 17.47
CA HIS A 117 3.92 -11.24 16.16
C HIS A 117 2.45 -10.83 15.93
N ILE A 118 1.96 -9.82 16.68
CA ILE A 118 0.63 -9.27 16.47
C ILE A 118 0.62 -8.45 15.19
N PRO A 119 -0.33 -8.67 14.26
CA PRO A 119 -0.39 -7.87 13.06
C PRO A 119 -0.62 -6.39 13.34
N PHE A 120 0.13 -5.52 12.68
CA PHE A 120 0.06 -4.06 12.86
C PHE A 120 -1.38 -3.50 12.76
N HIS A 121 -2.18 -4.00 11.83
CA HIS A 121 -3.58 -3.56 11.69
C HIS A 121 -4.46 -3.90 12.90
N LYS A 122 -4.09 -4.88 13.72
CA LYS A 122 -4.81 -5.22 14.97
C LYS A 122 -4.56 -4.19 16.07
N ILE A 123 -3.37 -3.59 16.10
CA ILE A 123 -3.04 -2.50 17.02
C ILE A 123 -3.99 -1.33 16.75
N TYR A 124 -3.97 -0.80 15.52
CA TYR A 124 -4.74 0.39 15.14
C TYR A 124 -6.23 0.11 14.85
N GLY A 125 -6.64 -1.13 14.81
CA GLY A 125 -8.04 -1.50 14.57
C GLY A 125 -9.01 -1.05 15.65
N SER A 126 -8.56 -1.00 16.91
CA SER A 126 -9.38 -0.56 18.04
C SER A 126 -8.91 0.76 18.67
N MET A 127 -7.61 0.89 18.90
CA MET A 127 -6.97 2.01 19.60
C MET A 127 -5.67 2.37 18.89
N THR A 128 -5.02 3.47 19.29
CA THR A 128 -3.65 3.78 18.87
C THR A 128 -2.65 3.05 19.76
N TRP A 129 -1.37 3.05 19.34
CA TRP A 129 -0.29 2.49 20.15
C TRP A 129 -0.18 3.18 21.51
N GLY A 130 -0.19 4.53 21.53
CA GLY A 130 -0.14 5.31 22.76
C GLY A 130 -1.34 5.03 23.69
N GLU A 131 -2.55 4.92 23.14
CA GLU A 131 -3.74 4.56 23.94
C GLU A 131 -3.60 3.14 24.55
N LEU A 132 -3.08 2.17 23.81
CA LEU A 132 -2.84 0.82 24.32
C LEU A 132 -1.73 0.80 25.38
N CYS A 133 -0.66 1.59 25.19
CA CYS A 133 0.41 1.74 26.19
C CYS A 133 -0.12 2.35 27.51
N LYS A 134 -1.01 3.34 27.41
CA LYS A 134 -1.66 3.91 28.60
C LYS A 134 -2.52 2.89 29.33
N GLU A 135 -3.34 2.13 28.61
CA GLU A 135 -4.15 1.06 29.20
C GLU A 135 -3.30 -0.08 29.81
N ALA A 136 -2.10 -0.29 29.28
CA ALA A 136 -1.11 -1.25 29.82
C ALA A 136 -0.31 -0.68 31.03
N GLY A 137 -0.51 0.57 31.41
CA GLY A 137 0.22 1.22 32.49
C GLY A 137 1.67 1.57 32.15
N VAL A 138 2.00 1.68 30.87
CA VAL A 138 3.35 1.99 30.36
C VAL A 138 3.60 3.49 30.29
N CYS A 139 2.54 4.28 30.04
CA CYS A 139 2.60 5.74 30.03
C CYS A 139 1.33 6.36 30.65
N ASP A 140 1.43 7.61 31.08
CA ASP A 140 0.31 8.32 31.74
C ASP A 140 -0.54 9.12 30.74
N ASN A 141 0.05 9.59 29.66
CA ASN A 141 -0.56 10.52 28.72
C ASN A 141 -0.61 9.95 27.31
N VAL A 142 -1.59 10.41 26.54
CA VAL A 142 -1.80 10.08 25.13
C VAL A 142 -1.93 11.38 24.35
N SER A 143 -1.47 11.39 23.12
CA SER A 143 -1.63 12.51 22.20
C SER A 143 -3.11 12.90 22.06
N PRO A 144 -3.48 14.17 22.17
CA PRO A 144 -4.81 14.65 21.80
C PRO A 144 -5.13 14.43 20.32
N ASN A 145 -4.09 14.35 19.48
CA ASN A 145 -4.19 14.10 18.03
C ASN A 145 -4.06 12.61 17.65
N ALA A 146 -4.07 11.68 18.61
CA ALA A 146 -3.94 10.23 18.37
C ALA A 146 -4.93 9.72 17.30
N SER A 147 -6.14 10.26 17.23
CA SER A 147 -7.16 9.90 16.25
C SER A 147 -6.72 10.15 14.79
N LEU A 148 -5.85 11.14 14.53
CA LEU A 148 -5.30 11.42 13.20
C LEU A 148 -4.37 10.29 12.76
N ILE A 149 -3.50 9.81 13.65
CA ILE A 149 -2.62 8.66 13.34
C ILE A 149 -3.48 7.43 13.05
N LYS A 150 -4.47 7.14 13.89
CA LYS A 150 -5.39 6.02 13.68
C LYS A 150 -6.11 6.10 12.34
N TYR A 151 -6.59 7.29 11.97
CA TYR A 151 -7.23 7.52 10.68
C TYR A 151 -6.25 7.26 9.52
N ALA A 152 -5.06 7.86 9.57
CA ALA A 152 -4.02 7.68 8.55
C ALA A 152 -3.67 6.20 8.38
N VAL A 153 -3.38 5.49 9.46
CA VAL A 153 -3.07 4.05 9.43
C VAL A 153 -4.22 3.26 8.81
N THR A 154 -5.42 3.37 9.36
CA THR A 154 -6.53 2.47 9.00
C THR A 154 -7.18 2.79 7.66
N LYS A 155 -7.06 4.02 7.17
CA LYS A 155 -7.72 4.47 5.92
C LYS A 155 -6.78 4.68 4.75
N LYS A 156 -5.47 4.86 5.02
CA LYS A 156 -4.48 5.22 4.00
C LYS A 156 -3.26 4.29 4.03
N TRP A 157 -2.50 4.28 5.13
CA TRP A 157 -1.17 3.70 5.17
C TRP A 157 -1.13 2.17 5.13
N LEU A 158 -2.19 1.48 5.59
CA LEU A 158 -2.30 0.03 5.36
C LEU A 158 -2.39 -0.34 3.87
N ALA A 159 -2.87 0.57 3.04
CA ALA A 159 -2.99 0.41 1.58
C ALA A 159 -1.88 1.15 0.80
N THR A 160 -0.90 1.72 1.49
CA THR A 160 0.24 2.43 0.89
C THR A 160 1.50 1.56 1.02
N ASP A 161 2.27 1.44 -0.07
CA ASP A 161 3.57 0.77 -0.08
C ASP A 161 4.53 1.63 -0.91
N SER A 162 5.16 2.59 -0.23
CA SER A 162 6.14 3.51 -0.81
C SER A 162 7.17 3.91 0.23
N TYR A 163 8.35 3.33 0.11
CA TYR A 163 9.49 3.65 0.96
C TYR A 163 9.89 5.12 0.81
N SER A 164 9.95 5.63 -0.42
CA SER A 164 10.34 7.00 -0.71
C SER A 164 9.39 8.01 -0.05
N TYR A 165 8.08 7.74 -0.08
CA TYR A 165 7.09 8.61 0.54
C TYR A 165 7.21 8.60 2.07
N PHE A 166 7.20 7.43 2.70
CA PHE A 166 7.32 7.34 4.17
C PHE A 166 8.64 7.89 4.67
N SER A 167 9.76 7.69 3.94
CA SER A 167 11.06 8.29 4.26
C SER A 167 11.01 9.83 4.22
N GLN A 168 10.23 10.42 3.30
CA GLN A 168 10.05 11.87 3.29
C GLN A 168 9.22 12.35 4.48
N LEU A 169 8.19 11.60 4.89
CA LEU A 169 7.43 11.92 6.10
C LEU A 169 8.30 11.83 7.37
N ILE A 170 9.20 10.86 7.45
CA ILE A 170 10.16 10.75 8.56
C ILE A 170 11.01 12.02 8.67
N LYS A 171 11.45 12.61 7.55
CA LYS A 171 12.22 13.87 7.59
C LYS A 171 11.42 15.02 8.21
N PHE A 172 10.12 15.13 7.91
CA PHE A 172 9.26 16.14 8.53
C PHE A 172 9.08 15.90 10.04
N VAL A 173 9.00 14.63 10.45
CA VAL A 173 8.88 14.25 11.87
C VAL A 173 10.21 14.41 12.61
N ASP A 174 11.33 14.10 11.97
CA ASP A 174 12.68 14.22 12.59
C ASP A 174 13.06 15.67 12.91
N CYS A 175 12.59 16.65 12.15
CA CYS A 175 12.72 18.07 12.51
C CYS A 175 11.59 18.56 13.43
N GLY A 176 10.72 17.67 13.96
CA GLY A 176 9.60 18.03 14.83
C GLY A 176 8.58 18.94 14.15
N PHE A 177 8.42 18.87 12.82
CA PHE A 177 7.64 19.79 11.99
C PHE A 177 8.09 21.27 12.05
N LEU A 178 9.28 21.55 12.58
CA LEU A 178 9.86 22.90 12.66
C LEU A 178 10.74 23.24 11.44
N CYS A 179 10.48 22.61 10.32
CA CYS A 179 11.19 22.91 9.07
C CYS A 179 10.72 24.23 8.45
N ASP A 180 11.62 24.97 7.82
CA ASP A 180 11.25 26.16 7.04
C ASP A 180 10.54 25.74 5.73
N THR A 181 9.22 25.81 5.75
CA THR A 181 8.37 25.41 4.61
C THR A 181 8.55 26.29 3.37
N ASN A 182 9.15 27.49 3.52
CA ASN A 182 9.44 28.39 2.40
C ASN A 182 10.59 27.84 1.54
N THR A 183 11.46 27.00 2.11
CA THR A 183 12.57 26.38 1.39
C THR A 183 12.18 25.08 0.70
N PHE A 184 10.96 24.60 0.90
CA PHE A 184 10.49 23.33 0.31
C PHE A 184 10.49 23.39 -1.22
N SER A 185 11.09 22.37 -1.82
CA SER A 185 10.93 22.05 -3.23
C SER A 185 9.46 21.72 -3.54
N GLU A 186 9.08 21.75 -4.82
CA GLU A 186 7.73 21.32 -5.23
C GLU A 186 7.44 19.86 -4.85
N TYR A 187 8.45 19.00 -4.87
CA TYR A 187 8.38 17.64 -4.37
C TYR A 187 7.96 17.59 -2.88
N GLU A 188 8.65 18.33 -2.02
CA GLU A 188 8.36 18.36 -0.59
C GLU A 188 7.00 18.98 -0.26
N LYS A 189 6.63 20.05 -0.95
CA LYS A 189 5.30 20.67 -0.82
C LYS A 189 4.19 19.67 -1.17
N ARG A 190 4.35 18.90 -2.24
CA ARG A 190 3.38 17.87 -2.63
C ARG A 190 3.34 16.70 -1.65
N CYS A 191 4.49 16.26 -1.13
CA CYS A 191 4.53 15.28 -0.05
C CYS A 191 3.79 15.79 1.20
N ALA A 192 3.94 17.06 1.56
CA ALA A 192 3.21 17.65 2.68
C ALA A 192 1.70 17.71 2.43
N VAL A 193 1.25 17.99 1.21
CA VAL A 193 -0.19 17.92 0.85
C VAL A 193 -0.69 16.48 0.82
N MET A 194 0.11 15.51 0.39
CA MET A 194 -0.22 14.08 0.53
C MET A 194 -0.42 13.71 2.01
N PHE A 195 0.51 14.11 2.87
CA PHE A 195 0.44 13.91 4.31
C PHE A 195 -0.79 14.57 4.93
N TYR A 196 -1.14 15.79 4.52
CA TYR A 196 -2.38 16.44 4.92
C TYR A 196 -3.60 15.53 4.64
N TYR A 197 -3.72 14.95 3.43
CA TYR A 197 -4.82 14.05 3.08
C TYR A 197 -4.73 12.66 3.67
N ASP A 198 -3.59 12.30 4.26
CA ASP A 198 -3.49 11.10 5.11
C ASP A 198 -4.11 11.34 6.49
N LEU A 199 -3.95 12.54 7.04
CA LEU A 199 -4.50 12.91 8.36
C LEU A 199 -5.96 13.40 8.29
N PHE A 200 -6.33 14.10 7.21
CA PHE A 200 -7.62 14.78 7.09
C PHE A 200 -8.38 14.36 5.83
N ASP A 201 -9.68 14.13 5.96
CA ASP A 201 -10.51 13.74 4.80
C ASP A 201 -11.06 14.94 4.01
N LYS A 202 -11.02 16.14 4.59
CA LYS A 202 -11.57 17.37 4.01
C LYS A 202 -10.47 18.40 3.78
N ALA A 203 -10.68 19.29 2.81
CA ALA A 203 -9.88 20.49 2.64
C ALA A 203 -10.22 21.57 3.68
N ASN A 204 -9.46 22.65 3.70
CA ASN A 204 -9.67 23.85 4.53
C ASN A 204 -9.60 23.63 6.06
N ASN A 205 -8.74 22.69 6.54
CA ASN A 205 -8.41 22.64 7.96
C ASN A 205 -7.28 23.61 8.32
N TYR A 206 -6.42 23.95 7.34
CA TYR A 206 -5.31 24.88 7.45
C TYR A 206 -5.19 25.69 6.17
N ASP A 207 -4.75 26.94 6.28
CA ASP A 207 -4.55 27.83 5.13
C ASP A 207 -3.24 27.52 4.38
N CYS A 208 -2.22 27.03 5.09
CA CYS A 208 -0.93 26.69 4.51
C CYS A 208 -0.25 25.49 5.23
N ILE A 209 0.81 24.97 4.63
CA ILE A 209 1.60 23.86 5.18
C ILE A 209 2.26 24.28 6.50
N GLU A 210 2.75 25.51 6.59
CA GLU A 210 3.40 26.04 7.78
C GLU A 210 2.47 26.03 8.98
N GLU A 211 1.23 26.47 8.82
CA GLU A 211 0.22 26.45 9.87
C GLU A 211 -0.06 25.04 10.37
N MET A 212 -0.25 24.08 9.46
CA MET A 212 -0.41 22.67 9.81
C MET A 212 0.79 22.14 10.60
N PHE A 213 2.00 22.41 10.12
CA PHE A 213 3.22 21.93 10.77
C PHE A 213 3.41 22.55 12.14
N ASN A 214 3.18 23.85 12.29
CA ASN A 214 3.25 24.53 13.60
C ASN A 214 2.25 23.97 14.60
N ASP A 215 1.03 23.63 14.17
CA ASP A 215 0.03 23.00 15.04
C ASP A 215 0.49 21.60 15.47
N LEU A 216 0.91 20.75 14.52
CA LEU A 216 1.39 19.40 14.81
C LEU A 216 2.66 19.40 15.68
N ALA A 217 3.52 20.41 15.56
CA ALA A 217 4.75 20.55 16.34
C ALA A 217 4.48 20.75 17.85
N THR A 218 3.28 21.20 18.23
CA THR A 218 2.91 21.40 19.64
C THR A 218 2.65 20.10 20.40
N ASP A 219 2.46 18.97 19.69
CA ASP A 219 2.10 17.68 20.28
C ASP A 219 3.28 16.69 20.20
N GLU A 220 4.15 16.71 21.22
CA GLU A 220 5.31 15.83 21.29
C GLU A 220 4.94 14.33 21.29
N LEU A 221 3.79 13.97 21.89
CA LEU A 221 3.32 12.58 21.93
C LEU A 221 2.84 12.12 20.55
N PHE A 222 2.23 13.01 19.77
CA PHE A 222 1.88 12.77 18.38
C PHE A 222 3.13 12.50 17.54
N ILE A 223 4.14 13.38 17.66
CA ILE A 223 5.41 13.26 16.94
C ILE A 223 6.09 11.93 17.27
N TYR A 224 6.14 11.56 18.56
CA TYR A 224 6.75 10.32 18.99
C TYR A 224 6.05 9.09 18.37
N GLU A 225 4.72 8.98 18.54
CA GLU A 225 3.96 7.84 18.00
C GLU A 225 4.02 7.79 16.48
N LEU A 226 3.89 8.94 15.82
CA LEU A 226 3.98 9.05 14.36
C LEU A 226 5.34 8.54 13.84
N LYS A 227 6.46 8.90 14.52
CA LYS A 227 7.79 8.44 14.18
C LYS A 227 7.92 6.91 14.25
N GLU A 228 7.40 6.31 15.32
CA GLU A 228 7.37 4.85 15.49
C GLU A 228 6.58 4.16 14.37
N VAL A 229 5.40 4.70 14.04
CA VAL A 229 4.55 4.20 12.96
C VAL A 229 5.25 4.28 11.61
N LEU A 230 5.82 5.43 11.28
CA LEU A 230 6.47 5.65 9.98
C LEU A 230 7.73 4.78 9.81
N LYS A 231 8.51 4.58 10.87
CA LYS A 231 9.65 3.64 10.84
C LYS A 231 9.17 2.22 10.52
N TYR A 232 8.16 1.73 11.24
CA TYR A 232 7.59 0.42 10.95
C TYR A 232 7.07 0.32 9.51
N LEU A 233 6.41 1.36 9.00
CA LEU A 233 5.89 1.40 7.64
C LEU A 233 7.01 1.39 6.59
N CYS A 234 8.12 2.10 6.82
CA CYS A 234 9.30 2.01 5.96
C CYS A 234 9.89 0.61 5.92
N ASP A 235 10.06 -0.02 7.10
CA ASP A 235 10.66 -1.35 7.21
C ASP A 235 9.82 -2.44 6.52
N ARG A 236 8.50 -2.26 6.45
CA ARG A 236 7.61 -3.20 5.78
C ARG A 236 7.45 -2.95 4.28
N CYS A 237 7.92 -1.82 3.73
CA CYS A 237 7.80 -1.53 2.31
C CYS A 237 8.49 -2.60 1.47
N SER A 238 7.79 -3.06 0.45
CA SER A 238 8.24 -4.13 -0.45
C SER A 238 8.09 -3.78 -1.94
N ALA A 239 7.42 -2.68 -2.26
CA ALA A 239 7.27 -2.20 -3.62
C ALA A 239 8.65 -1.96 -4.26
N PRO A 240 8.92 -2.52 -5.46
CA PRO A 240 10.19 -2.35 -6.15
C PRO A 240 10.27 -0.97 -6.82
N GLU A 241 10.25 0.08 -6.01
CA GLU A 241 10.22 1.46 -6.46
C GLU A 241 11.38 1.81 -7.39
N LYS A 242 11.09 2.61 -8.40
CA LYS A 242 12.06 3.20 -9.31
C LYS A 242 11.78 4.69 -9.47
N GLU A 243 12.81 5.44 -9.86
CA GLU A 243 12.62 6.83 -10.25
C GLU A 243 11.75 6.92 -11.50
N ASP A 244 10.86 7.91 -11.49
CA ASP A 244 10.09 8.27 -12.68
C ASP A 244 10.99 9.12 -13.60
N ASN A 245 11.27 8.62 -14.81
CA ASN A 245 12.07 9.32 -15.80
C ASN A 245 11.22 10.27 -16.69
N SER A 246 9.95 10.45 -16.38
CA SER A 246 9.08 11.36 -17.11
C SER A 246 9.52 12.82 -16.96
N VAL A 247 8.98 13.69 -17.81
CA VAL A 247 9.19 15.14 -17.73
C VAL A 247 8.61 15.78 -16.44
N TYR A 248 7.88 14.99 -15.66
CA TYR A 248 7.24 15.43 -14.41
C TYR A 248 8.03 15.09 -13.16
N LYS A 249 9.16 14.41 -13.27
CA LYS A 249 9.99 13.92 -12.16
C LYS A 249 10.42 14.98 -11.14
N GLU A 250 10.56 16.23 -11.57
CA GLU A 250 11.03 17.32 -10.70
C GLU A 250 10.01 17.70 -9.62
N TRP A 251 8.73 17.52 -9.91
CA TRP A 251 7.66 17.90 -8.99
C TRP A 251 6.76 16.72 -8.56
N ASN A 252 6.77 15.61 -9.31
CA ASN A 252 5.95 14.44 -9.01
C ASN A 252 6.63 13.57 -7.93
N PRO A 253 6.05 13.46 -6.71
CA PRO A 253 6.65 12.65 -5.64
C PRO A 253 6.42 11.15 -5.81
N LEU A 254 5.58 10.73 -6.74
CA LEU A 254 5.26 9.33 -6.94
C LEU A 254 6.43 8.59 -7.59
N ARG A 255 6.75 7.41 -7.06
CA ARG A 255 7.77 6.52 -7.61
C ARG A 255 7.11 5.40 -8.40
N LEU A 256 7.70 5.03 -9.53
CA LEU A 256 7.25 3.88 -10.34
C LEU A 256 7.19 2.63 -9.48
N HIS A 257 6.13 1.87 -9.61
CA HIS A 257 5.80 0.66 -8.84
C HIS A 257 5.46 0.90 -7.37
N GLY A 258 5.59 2.12 -6.83
CA GLY A 258 5.05 2.47 -5.53
C GLY A 258 3.52 2.38 -5.51
N VAL A 259 2.96 2.08 -4.34
CA VAL A 259 1.52 1.91 -4.14
C VAL A 259 0.97 3.06 -3.33
N TYR A 260 -0.04 3.74 -3.86
CA TYR A 260 -0.61 4.95 -3.26
C TYR A 260 -2.14 4.91 -3.26
N THR A 261 -2.75 5.48 -2.25
CA THR A 261 -4.21 5.70 -2.25
C THR A 261 -4.59 6.77 -3.27
N LYS A 262 -5.83 6.74 -3.76
CA LYS A 262 -6.30 7.76 -4.72
C LYS A 262 -6.14 9.19 -4.18
N ALA A 263 -6.38 9.41 -2.88
CA ALA A 263 -6.22 10.73 -2.26
C ALA A 263 -4.76 11.21 -2.28
N GLN A 264 -3.79 10.30 -2.02
CA GLN A 264 -2.37 10.62 -2.14
C GLN A 264 -1.99 10.96 -3.58
N ILE A 265 -2.47 10.20 -4.57
CA ILE A 265 -2.23 10.48 -5.99
C ILE A 265 -2.79 11.84 -6.39
N GLN A 266 -4.03 12.13 -5.99
CA GLN A 266 -4.67 13.42 -6.28
C GLN A 266 -3.89 14.60 -5.66
N ALA A 267 -3.37 14.45 -4.46
CA ALA A 267 -2.52 15.43 -3.80
C ALA A 267 -1.16 15.58 -4.52
N ALA A 268 -0.49 14.46 -4.80
CA ALA A 268 0.78 14.42 -5.52
C ALA A 268 0.71 15.11 -6.88
N LEU A 269 -0.37 14.91 -7.61
CA LEU A 269 -0.58 15.52 -8.92
C LEU A 269 -1.17 16.95 -8.87
N GLY A 270 -1.45 17.50 -7.67
CA GLY A 270 -2.03 18.83 -7.50
C GLY A 270 -3.51 18.94 -7.89
N LEU A 271 -4.21 17.81 -8.04
CA LEU A 271 -5.65 17.76 -8.20
C LEU A 271 -6.38 18.13 -6.92
N SER A 272 -5.78 17.78 -5.78
CA SER A 272 -6.18 18.23 -4.44
C SER A 272 -5.11 19.13 -3.86
N THR A 273 -5.54 20.22 -3.19
CA THR A 273 -4.71 21.20 -2.48
C THR A 273 -5.25 21.35 -1.05
N LEU A 274 -4.60 22.12 -0.19
CA LEU A 274 -5.14 22.39 1.16
C LEU A 274 -6.52 23.06 1.10
N GLU A 275 -6.74 23.93 0.11
CA GLU A 275 -8.00 24.68 -0.08
C GLU A 275 -9.10 23.85 -0.78
N ARG A 276 -8.72 22.84 -1.55
CA ARG A 276 -9.65 22.12 -2.40
C ARG A 276 -9.33 20.65 -2.51
N LYS A 277 -10.30 19.80 -2.16
CA LYS A 277 -10.26 18.36 -2.43
C LYS A 277 -10.83 18.08 -3.83
N SER A 278 -10.17 17.22 -4.62
CA SER A 278 -10.73 16.77 -5.89
C SER A 278 -12.01 15.97 -5.65
N PRO A 279 -13.14 16.37 -6.26
CA PRO A 279 -14.40 15.65 -6.13
C PRO A 279 -14.48 14.44 -7.07
N SER A 280 -13.50 14.26 -7.94
CA SER A 280 -13.60 13.31 -9.04
C SER A 280 -13.72 11.86 -8.55
N ARG A 281 -14.75 11.20 -9.06
CA ARG A 281 -14.99 9.77 -8.91
C ARG A 281 -14.72 9.00 -10.21
N GLU A 282 -14.28 9.71 -11.24
CA GLU A 282 -14.06 9.15 -12.57
C GLU A 282 -12.79 8.31 -12.64
N GLY A 283 -12.75 7.40 -13.63
CA GLY A 283 -11.57 6.57 -13.92
C GLY A 283 -10.45 7.35 -14.62
N VAL A 284 -10.72 8.56 -15.13
CA VAL A 284 -9.72 9.46 -15.73
C VAL A 284 -9.89 10.85 -15.18
N GLU A 285 -8.82 11.44 -14.67
CA GLU A 285 -8.79 12.81 -14.14
C GLU A 285 -7.81 13.66 -14.94
N ARG A 286 -8.29 14.82 -15.42
CA ARG A 286 -7.48 15.76 -16.20
C ARG A 286 -6.88 16.83 -15.30
N LEU A 287 -5.57 17.04 -15.39
CA LEU A 287 -4.88 18.11 -14.69
C LEU A 287 -5.06 19.43 -15.43
N LYS A 288 -5.58 20.43 -14.72
CA LYS A 288 -5.76 21.77 -15.31
C LYS A 288 -4.39 22.46 -15.46
N GLY A 289 -4.18 23.10 -16.60
CA GLY A 289 -2.97 23.89 -16.86
C GLY A 289 -1.79 23.11 -17.42
N ILE A 290 -1.81 21.79 -17.36
CA ILE A 290 -0.82 20.91 -18.01
C ILE A 290 -1.52 19.84 -18.83
N LYS A 291 -0.87 19.40 -19.92
CA LYS A 291 -1.40 18.35 -20.79
C LYS A 291 -1.16 16.97 -20.17
N LEU A 292 -1.81 16.68 -19.05
CA LEU A 292 -1.63 15.46 -18.29
C LEU A 292 -2.97 14.92 -17.79
N GLU A 293 -3.16 13.63 -17.92
CA GLU A 293 -4.32 12.91 -17.40
C GLU A 293 -3.85 11.71 -16.53
N ALA A 294 -4.53 11.48 -15.42
CA ALA A 294 -4.34 10.33 -14.55
C ALA A 294 -5.44 9.30 -14.80
N MET A 295 -5.06 8.10 -15.18
CA MET A 295 -5.96 6.99 -15.49
C MET A 295 -5.91 5.95 -14.35
N TYR A 296 -7.06 5.71 -13.72
CA TYR A 296 -7.21 4.78 -12.60
C TYR A 296 -7.98 3.54 -13.05
N VAL A 297 -7.37 2.38 -12.88
CA VAL A 297 -7.93 1.11 -13.37
C VAL A 297 -8.05 0.10 -12.22
N ASP A 298 -9.27 -0.41 -12.03
CA ASP A 298 -9.56 -1.60 -11.23
C ASP A 298 -9.61 -2.80 -12.19
N VAL A 299 -8.71 -3.78 -12.01
CA VAL A 299 -8.64 -4.97 -12.89
C VAL A 299 -9.85 -5.87 -12.64
N ILE A 300 -10.15 -6.13 -11.37
CA ILE A 300 -11.33 -6.90 -10.96
C ILE A 300 -12.43 -5.92 -10.60
N LYS A 301 -13.49 -5.88 -11.41
CA LYS A 301 -14.67 -5.03 -11.19
C LYS A 301 -15.81 -5.88 -10.67
N LYS A 302 -16.45 -5.43 -9.57
CA LYS A 302 -17.73 -6.01 -9.16
C LYS A 302 -18.78 -5.61 -10.19
N ARG A 303 -19.55 -6.55 -10.71
CA ARG A 303 -20.73 -6.25 -11.53
C ARG A 303 -21.72 -5.46 -10.68
N GLU A 304 -22.12 -4.27 -11.11
CA GLU A 304 -23.35 -3.65 -10.64
C GLU A 304 -24.51 -4.42 -11.28
N GLU A 305 -25.49 -4.85 -10.46
CA GLU A 305 -26.72 -5.48 -10.95
C GLU A 305 -27.36 -4.57 -12.00
N GLY A 306 -27.51 -5.06 -13.23
CA GLY A 306 -28.09 -4.31 -14.35
C GLY A 306 -27.07 -3.65 -15.31
N SER A 307 -25.77 -3.68 -15.06
CA SER A 307 -24.76 -3.21 -16.00
C SER A 307 -24.49 -4.25 -17.08
N MET A 308 -24.82 -3.93 -18.33
CA MET A 308 -24.54 -4.79 -19.50
C MET A 308 -23.08 -4.76 -19.96
N THR A 309 -22.22 -3.94 -19.35
CA THR A 309 -20.85 -3.72 -19.83
C THR A 309 -19.82 -3.96 -18.71
N ALA A 310 -19.14 -5.10 -18.77
CA ALA A 310 -17.90 -5.30 -18.03
C ALA A 310 -16.76 -4.81 -18.92
N TYR A 311 -16.12 -3.68 -18.60
CA TYR A 311 -14.90 -3.23 -19.26
C TYR A 311 -13.78 -4.24 -19.07
N LYS A 312 -13.08 -4.54 -20.16
CA LYS A 312 -11.96 -5.48 -20.17
C LYS A 312 -10.65 -4.71 -20.04
N ASP A 313 -10.19 -4.50 -18.82
CA ASP A 313 -8.92 -3.84 -18.55
C ASP A 313 -7.95 -4.88 -17.99
N TYR A 314 -6.82 -5.10 -18.70
CA TYR A 314 -5.85 -6.13 -18.30
C TYR A 314 -4.47 -5.87 -18.91
N ALA A 315 -3.44 -6.39 -18.26
CA ALA A 315 -2.10 -6.41 -18.82
C ALA A 315 -1.97 -7.55 -19.85
N MET A 316 -1.64 -7.19 -21.10
CA MET A 316 -1.37 -8.17 -22.18
C MET A 316 -0.02 -8.87 -21.95
N ASN A 317 0.97 -8.10 -21.51
CA ASN A 317 2.27 -8.52 -21.03
C ASN A 317 2.80 -7.42 -20.10
N ARG A 318 4.08 -7.46 -19.69
CA ARG A 318 4.64 -6.47 -18.77
C ARG A 318 4.82 -5.07 -19.35
N GLU A 319 4.74 -4.92 -20.66
CA GLU A 319 4.95 -3.64 -21.38
C GLU A 319 3.67 -3.09 -22.01
N PHE A 320 2.62 -3.90 -22.15
CA PHE A 320 1.38 -3.50 -22.83
C PHE A 320 0.17 -3.73 -21.94
N PHE A 321 -0.68 -2.71 -21.89
CA PHE A 321 -1.94 -2.70 -21.10
C PHE A 321 -3.12 -2.41 -22.01
N HIS A 322 -4.11 -3.31 -22.02
CA HIS A 322 -5.39 -3.12 -22.70
C HIS A 322 -6.37 -2.38 -21.79
N TRP A 323 -6.98 -1.32 -22.30
CA TRP A 323 -7.95 -0.50 -21.57
C TRP A 323 -9.15 -0.14 -22.45
N GLU A 324 -10.34 -0.16 -21.87
CA GLU A 324 -11.60 0.26 -22.51
C GLU A 324 -12.06 1.59 -21.94
N THR A 325 -12.36 2.55 -22.85
CA THR A 325 -12.90 3.85 -22.45
C THR A 325 -14.30 3.70 -21.89
N GLN A 326 -14.80 4.75 -21.21
CA GLN A 326 -16.20 4.80 -20.81
C GLN A 326 -17.11 4.76 -22.07
N ASN A 327 -18.31 4.14 -21.95
CA ASN A 327 -19.29 3.99 -23.05
C ASN A 327 -19.75 5.32 -23.68
N ARG A 328 -19.54 6.45 -23.01
CA ARG A 328 -19.83 7.79 -23.57
C ARG A 328 -18.84 8.20 -24.67
N VAL A 329 -17.63 7.64 -24.66
CA VAL A 329 -16.59 7.96 -25.64
C VAL A 329 -16.87 7.19 -26.93
N ARG A 330 -17.24 7.92 -27.97
CA ARG A 330 -17.56 7.38 -29.29
C ARG A 330 -16.69 7.98 -30.36
N GLU A 331 -16.55 7.28 -31.45
CA GLU A 331 -15.85 7.76 -32.61
C GLU A 331 -16.34 9.15 -33.01
N GLY A 332 -15.41 10.09 -33.31
CA GLY A 332 -15.72 11.49 -33.59
C GLY A 332 -16.01 12.36 -32.35
N SER A 333 -16.03 11.81 -31.13
CA SER A 333 -16.09 12.65 -29.92
C SER A 333 -14.76 13.39 -29.71
N ARG A 334 -14.82 14.57 -29.06
CA ARG A 334 -13.62 15.35 -28.72
C ARG A 334 -12.62 14.54 -27.89
N GLU A 335 -13.12 13.71 -26.98
CA GLU A 335 -12.28 12.85 -26.14
C GLU A 335 -11.58 11.77 -26.97
N ALA A 336 -12.29 11.12 -27.91
CA ALA A 336 -11.72 10.14 -28.83
C ALA A 336 -10.62 10.75 -29.72
N GLU A 337 -10.86 11.94 -30.23
CA GLU A 337 -9.89 12.68 -31.04
C GLU A 337 -8.65 13.07 -30.22
N ALA A 338 -8.85 13.50 -28.95
CA ALA A 338 -7.76 13.84 -28.05
C ALA A 338 -6.85 12.61 -27.77
N TYR A 339 -7.43 11.43 -27.52
CA TYR A 339 -6.66 10.19 -27.39
C TYR A 339 -5.91 9.84 -28.69
N ARG A 340 -6.57 9.87 -29.84
CA ARG A 340 -5.94 9.56 -31.14
C ARG A 340 -4.78 10.48 -31.50
N LYS A 341 -4.90 11.78 -31.15
CA LYS A 341 -3.88 12.80 -31.41
C LYS A 341 -2.78 12.83 -30.33
N GLY A 342 -2.93 12.09 -29.24
CA GLY A 342 -2.01 12.16 -28.11
C GLY A 342 -1.92 13.58 -27.53
N GLU A 343 -3.07 14.28 -27.42
CA GLU A 343 -3.09 15.68 -26.97
C GLU A 343 -2.61 15.84 -25.52
N ASN A 344 -2.82 14.81 -24.68
CA ASN A 344 -2.41 14.77 -23.30
C ASN A 344 -1.54 13.54 -23.04
N ASN A 345 -0.52 13.71 -22.21
CA ASN A 345 0.22 12.59 -21.64
C ASN A 345 -0.67 11.85 -20.64
N MET A 346 -0.51 10.53 -20.56
CA MET A 346 -1.32 9.68 -19.69
C MET A 346 -0.44 9.03 -18.64
N LEU A 347 -0.82 9.13 -17.36
CA LEU A 347 -0.23 8.35 -16.26
C LEU A 347 -1.16 7.21 -15.89
N LEU A 348 -0.63 6.01 -15.80
CA LEU A 348 -1.39 4.79 -15.49
C LEU A 348 -1.23 4.38 -14.02
N PHE A 349 -2.38 4.19 -13.38
CA PHE A 349 -2.51 3.71 -12.01
C PHE A 349 -3.42 2.48 -11.99
N VAL A 350 -2.91 1.34 -11.52
CA VAL A 350 -3.63 0.06 -11.58
C VAL A 350 -3.72 -0.55 -10.18
N ARG A 351 -4.87 -1.08 -9.82
CA ARG A 351 -5.03 -1.93 -8.63
C ARG A 351 -5.84 -3.18 -8.96
N GLN A 352 -5.68 -4.20 -8.15
CA GLN A 352 -6.39 -5.45 -8.34
C GLN A 352 -7.91 -5.26 -8.24
N GLN A 353 -8.38 -4.62 -7.16
CA GLN A 353 -9.80 -4.36 -6.89
C GLN A 353 -9.99 -3.13 -5.98
N ALA A 354 -11.22 -2.64 -5.86
CA ALA A 354 -11.51 -1.43 -5.11
C ALA A 354 -11.34 -1.60 -3.59
N GLU A 355 -11.87 -2.69 -3.02
CA GLU A 355 -11.82 -2.94 -1.58
C GLU A 355 -10.60 -3.78 -1.23
N HIS A 356 -9.91 -3.42 -0.15
CA HIS A 356 -8.77 -4.22 0.32
C HIS A 356 -9.29 -5.55 0.89
N PRO A 357 -8.70 -6.72 0.53
CA PRO A 357 -9.18 -8.01 1.00
C PRO A 357 -9.04 -8.18 2.52
N ASP A 358 -7.98 -7.62 3.12
CA ASP A 358 -7.63 -7.85 4.52
C ASP A 358 -7.98 -6.68 5.44
N TYR A 359 -8.11 -5.46 4.91
CA TYR A 359 -8.27 -4.23 5.70
C TYR A 359 -9.57 -3.50 5.34
N LYS A 360 -10.14 -2.80 6.33
CA LYS A 360 -11.35 -1.98 6.13
C LYS A 360 -11.01 -0.63 5.45
N CYS A 361 -10.28 -0.70 4.34
CA CYS A 361 -9.92 0.45 3.51
C CYS A 361 -9.97 0.07 2.03
N ARG A 362 -9.81 1.03 1.15
CA ARG A 362 -9.66 0.77 -0.28
C ARG A 362 -8.22 0.37 -0.59
N MET A 363 -8.02 -0.51 -1.57
CA MET A 363 -6.69 -0.83 -2.08
C MET A 363 -6.03 0.41 -2.68
N GLY A 364 -4.72 0.53 -2.49
CA GLY A 364 -3.88 1.48 -3.20
C GLY A 364 -3.71 1.09 -4.67
N PHE A 365 -3.32 2.08 -5.47
CA PHE A 365 -2.97 1.89 -6.88
C PHE A 365 -1.46 1.80 -7.03
N VAL A 366 -1.00 0.84 -7.81
CA VAL A 366 0.39 0.79 -8.30
C VAL A 366 0.56 1.87 -9.36
N TYR A 367 1.55 2.75 -9.19
CA TYR A 367 1.91 3.74 -10.20
C TYR A 367 2.80 3.10 -11.27
N LEU A 368 2.33 3.08 -12.51
CA LEU A 368 3.04 2.47 -13.65
C LEU A 368 3.71 3.50 -14.56
N GLY A 369 3.61 4.79 -14.22
CA GLY A 369 4.25 5.85 -14.97
C GLY A 369 3.47 6.32 -16.20
N GLN A 370 4.18 7.01 -17.08
CA GLN A 370 3.65 7.49 -18.34
C GLN A 370 3.45 6.33 -19.30
N VAL A 371 2.34 6.41 -20.06
CA VAL A 371 2.02 5.43 -21.10
C VAL A 371 1.78 6.13 -22.43
N THR A 372 2.14 5.44 -23.52
CA THR A 372 1.99 5.91 -24.89
C THR A 372 1.01 5.01 -25.64
N MET A 373 0.09 5.61 -26.39
CA MET A 373 -0.90 4.85 -27.15
C MET A 373 -0.23 4.07 -28.29
N LYS A 374 -0.44 2.76 -28.32
CA LYS A 374 0.07 1.86 -29.38
C LYS A 374 -0.96 1.61 -30.47
N SER A 375 -2.21 1.34 -30.08
CA SER A 375 -3.32 1.13 -31.00
C SER A 375 -4.62 1.55 -30.38
N VAL A 376 -5.62 1.84 -31.22
CA VAL A 376 -6.98 2.18 -30.82
C VAL A 376 -7.96 1.57 -31.81
N GLU A 377 -8.97 0.87 -31.31
CA GLU A 377 -10.01 0.21 -32.10
C GLU A 377 -11.39 0.40 -31.47
N GLY A 378 -12.43 0.18 -32.27
CA GLY A 378 -13.80 0.15 -31.79
C GLY A 378 -14.40 1.53 -31.43
N SER A 379 -15.62 1.49 -30.89
CA SER A 379 -16.39 2.64 -30.44
C SER A 379 -17.43 2.17 -29.42
N LYS A 380 -17.60 2.89 -28.29
CA LYS A 380 -18.60 2.64 -27.26
C LYS A 380 -18.52 1.25 -26.56
N PRO A 381 -17.42 0.89 -25.94
CA PRO A 381 -16.20 1.64 -25.66
C PRO A 381 -15.18 1.57 -26.80
N MET A 382 -14.23 2.51 -26.81
CA MET A 382 -13.00 2.36 -27.58
C MET A 382 -12.04 1.44 -26.82
N GLN A 383 -11.36 0.57 -27.52
CA GLN A 383 -10.32 -0.30 -27.00
C GLN A 383 -8.97 0.31 -27.32
N ILE A 384 -8.18 0.60 -26.29
CA ILE A 384 -6.87 1.23 -26.46
C ILE A 384 -5.82 0.32 -25.85
N VAL A 385 -4.74 0.10 -26.60
CA VAL A 385 -3.55 -0.56 -26.09
C VAL A 385 -2.51 0.49 -25.76
N TRP A 386 -2.13 0.54 -24.50
CA TRP A 386 -1.11 1.41 -23.95
C TRP A 386 0.23 0.68 -23.87
N HIS A 387 1.31 1.34 -24.28
CA HIS A 387 2.68 0.91 -24.06
C HIS A 387 3.24 1.64 -22.83
N LEU A 388 3.81 0.90 -21.90
CA LEU A 388 4.47 1.41 -20.70
C LEU A 388 5.94 1.69 -20.99
N ASP A 389 6.42 2.87 -20.67
CA ASP A 389 7.83 3.23 -20.82
C ASP A 389 8.74 2.39 -19.89
N THR A 390 8.20 1.95 -18.75
CA THR A 390 8.87 1.02 -17.83
C THR A 390 8.00 -0.22 -17.64
N PRO A 391 8.54 -1.44 -17.89
CA PRO A 391 7.78 -2.68 -17.72
C PRO A 391 7.27 -2.87 -16.28
N MET A 392 6.06 -3.41 -16.13
CA MET A 392 5.49 -3.76 -14.82
C MET A 392 6.39 -4.72 -14.05
N SER A 393 6.33 -4.64 -12.72
CA SER A 393 6.89 -5.68 -11.86
C SER A 393 6.18 -7.02 -12.08
N GLU A 394 6.83 -8.13 -11.75
CA GLU A 394 6.21 -9.48 -11.84
C GLU A 394 4.93 -9.55 -10.98
N ALA A 395 4.98 -9.00 -9.77
CA ALA A 395 3.83 -8.99 -8.86
C ALA A 395 2.65 -8.21 -9.44
N THR A 396 2.91 -7.05 -10.05
CA THR A 396 1.85 -6.26 -10.72
C THR A 396 1.27 -7.00 -11.90
N TYR A 397 2.13 -7.58 -12.76
CA TYR A 397 1.68 -8.34 -13.91
C TYR A 397 0.84 -9.57 -13.50
N ALA A 398 1.21 -10.25 -12.43
CA ALA A 398 0.49 -11.42 -11.94
C ALA A 398 -0.99 -11.15 -11.66
N PHE A 399 -1.34 -10.02 -11.03
CA PHE A 399 -2.74 -9.67 -10.82
C PHE A 399 -3.36 -8.93 -12.02
N ALA A 400 -2.59 -8.10 -12.72
CA ALA A 400 -3.11 -7.28 -13.81
C ALA A 400 -3.43 -8.08 -15.08
N SER A 401 -2.81 -9.26 -15.29
CA SER A 401 -3.12 -10.18 -16.39
C SER A 401 -4.36 -11.05 -16.12
N GLN A 402 -4.87 -11.09 -14.88
CA GLN A 402 -6.02 -11.90 -14.52
C GLN A 402 -7.32 -11.15 -14.79
N TYR A 403 -7.75 -11.10 -16.05
CA TYR A 403 -9.11 -10.66 -16.36
C TYR A 403 -10.12 -11.69 -15.79
N LYS A 404 -10.80 -11.32 -14.69
CA LYS A 404 -11.97 -12.06 -14.19
C LYS A 404 -13.16 -11.11 -14.19
N ALA A 405 -14.08 -11.29 -15.15
CA ALA A 405 -15.44 -10.87 -14.97
C ALA A 405 -16.01 -11.77 -13.86
N ILE A 406 -16.11 -11.26 -12.65
CA ILE A 406 -16.85 -11.94 -11.58
C ILE A 406 -18.33 -11.85 -12.00
N GLY A 407 -18.86 -13.00 -12.45
CA GLY A 407 -20.26 -13.19 -12.78
C GLY A 407 -21.14 -13.19 -11.54
#